data_36ba30573793eeb91d3df9ccc3ba793d
#
_entry.id   36ba30573793eeb91d3df9ccc3ba793d
#
_cell.length_a   1.000
_cell.length_b   1.000
_cell.length_c   1.000
_cell.angle_alpha   90.00
_cell.angle_beta   90.00
_cell.angle_gamma   90.00
#
_symmetry.space_group_name_H-M   'P 1'
#
loop_
_entity.id
_entity.type
_entity.pdbx_description
1 polymer ?
#
loop_
_entity_poly.entity_id
_entity_poly.type
_entity_poly.pdbx_seq_one_letter_code
_entity_poly.pdbx_strand_id
1 'polypeptide(L)'
;MSENEDMEAQLVEQAAGEQEAAALVLGDDDPRDAELHERILSEESSWRGRILDVRTAEVELPNGRRTTRDLVRHPGAAAVVALTETGKIVLVRQYRTALDRVTVEIPAGKLDPGEDPLECARRELREETGFVPGRISYLTTIATSCGFCDELIHIYMATNLHFDGANPDEDEFVNVDLVPLSELIDAVLDGKIEDAKTVVGALACDAISHRL
;
A
#
# COMPACT_ATOMS: atom_id res chain seq x y z
N MET A 1 15.34 34.16 20.84
CA MET A 1 15.34 33.75 19.45
C MET A 1 16.82 33.53 19.10
N SER A 2 17.21 32.32 18.75
CA SER A 2 18.60 31.97 18.52
C SER A 2 18.94 32.17 17.04
N GLU A 3 20.22 32.51 16.75
CA GLU A 3 20.72 32.64 15.37
C GLU A 3 20.41 31.44 14.47
N ASN A 4 20.12 30.25 15.06
CA ASN A 4 19.68 29.05 14.35
C ASN A 4 18.21 29.12 13.85
N GLU A 5 17.32 29.77 14.62
CA GLU A 5 15.90 29.92 14.22
C GLU A 5 15.77 30.91 13.04
N ASP A 6 16.61 31.96 13.03
CA ASP A 6 16.64 32.92 11.93
C ASP A 6 17.28 32.31 10.65
N MET A 7 18.25 31.40 10.80
CA MET A 7 18.87 30.72 9.66
C MET A 7 17.95 29.63 9.06
N GLU A 8 17.19 28.89 9.87
CA GLU A 8 16.16 27.96 9.39
C GLU A 8 15.01 28.70 8.68
N ALA A 9 14.57 29.83 9.22
CA ALA A 9 13.55 30.67 8.58
C ALA A 9 14.05 31.22 7.23
N GLN A 10 15.32 31.66 7.14
CA GLN A 10 15.90 32.14 5.90
C GLN A 10 16.11 31.03 4.85
N LEU A 11 16.44 29.80 5.28
CA LEU A 11 16.54 28.64 4.37
C LEU A 11 15.18 28.23 3.82
N VAL A 12 14.13 28.28 4.65
CA VAL A 12 12.74 28.04 4.22
C VAL A 12 12.25 29.14 3.29
N GLU A 13 12.58 30.40 3.55
CA GLU A 13 12.22 31.54 2.70
C GLU A 13 13.02 31.56 1.36
N GLN A 14 14.26 31.10 1.34
CA GLN A 14 15.07 30.93 0.14
C GLN A 14 14.66 29.72 -0.72
N ALA A 15 14.15 28.65 -0.09
CA ALA A 15 13.53 27.51 -0.77
C ALA A 15 12.11 27.82 -1.27
N ALA A 16 11.42 28.78 -0.63
CA ALA A 16 10.07 29.28 -0.97
C ALA A 16 10.10 30.49 -1.93
N GLY A 17 11.25 30.78 -2.55
CA GLY A 17 11.34 31.87 -3.55
C GLY A 17 10.25 31.74 -4.60
N GLU A 18 9.21 32.57 -4.47
CA GLU A 18 8.17 32.96 -5.45
C GLU A 18 7.79 31.95 -6.55
N GLN A 19 7.81 30.65 -6.28
CA GLN A 19 7.05 29.72 -7.09
C GLN A 19 5.61 29.74 -6.52
N GLU A 20 4.71 30.39 -7.24
CA GLU A 20 3.27 30.20 -7.08
C GLU A 20 3.02 28.73 -6.82
N ALA A 21 2.34 28.37 -5.73
CA ALA A 21 2.10 26.98 -5.38
C ALA A 21 1.43 26.29 -6.60
N ALA A 22 2.23 25.54 -7.34
CA ALA A 22 1.74 24.86 -8.53
C ALA A 22 0.64 23.90 -8.09
N ALA A 23 -0.47 23.89 -8.79
CA ALA A 23 -1.50 22.89 -8.59
C ALA A 23 -0.87 21.50 -8.74
N LEU A 24 -1.28 20.56 -7.86
CA LEU A 24 -0.82 19.18 -7.96
C LEU A 24 -1.26 18.59 -9.30
N VAL A 25 -0.31 18.42 -10.21
CA VAL A 25 -0.51 17.73 -11.50
C VAL A 25 -0.11 16.28 -11.28
N LEU A 26 -0.98 15.34 -11.68
CA LEU A 26 -0.78 13.90 -11.51
C LEU A 26 -0.73 13.22 -12.87
N GLY A 27 0.06 12.15 -12.98
CA GLY A 27 0.25 11.39 -14.21
C GLY A 27 1.25 12.05 -15.16
N ASP A 28 1.28 11.60 -16.41
CA ASP A 28 2.26 12.02 -17.43
C ASP A 28 1.97 13.42 -18.05
N ASP A 29 1.11 14.21 -17.41
CA ASP A 29 0.64 15.49 -17.92
C ASP A 29 1.55 16.68 -17.57
N ASP A 30 2.52 16.50 -16.66
CA ASP A 30 3.48 17.54 -16.35
C ASP A 30 4.66 17.50 -17.35
N PRO A 31 4.84 18.55 -18.15
CA PRO A 31 5.94 18.55 -19.15
C PRO A 31 7.33 18.42 -18.54
N ARG A 32 7.51 18.71 -17.25
CA ARG A 32 8.76 18.54 -16.52
C ARG A 32 9.11 17.08 -16.28
N ASP A 33 8.13 16.17 -16.31
CA ASP A 33 8.34 14.74 -16.07
C ASP A 33 9.16 14.06 -17.18
N ALA A 34 9.15 14.64 -18.40
CA ALA A 34 10.00 14.20 -19.49
C ALA A 34 11.50 14.27 -19.15
N GLU A 35 11.91 15.19 -18.27
CA GLU A 35 13.29 15.35 -17.80
C GLU A 35 13.66 14.34 -16.70
N LEU A 36 12.69 13.56 -16.19
CA LEU A 36 12.88 12.56 -15.13
C LEU A 36 12.87 11.13 -15.67
N HIS A 37 12.46 10.93 -16.93
CA HIS A 37 12.25 9.60 -17.50
C HIS A 37 13.56 8.83 -17.68
N GLU A 38 13.62 7.62 -17.08
CA GLU A 38 14.68 6.65 -17.31
C GLU A 38 14.21 5.58 -18.31
N ARG A 39 15.00 5.32 -19.35
CA ARG A 39 14.67 4.33 -20.37
C ARG A 39 15.35 3.00 -20.08
N ILE A 40 14.58 1.93 -19.86
CA ILE A 40 15.13 0.58 -19.73
C ILE A 40 15.67 0.13 -21.09
N LEU A 41 16.93 -0.24 -21.12
CA LEU A 41 17.64 -0.75 -22.30
C LEU A 41 17.62 -2.28 -22.37
N SER A 42 17.82 -2.93 -21.21
CA SER A 42 17.74 -4.37 -21.04
C SER A 42 17.35 -4.70 -19.60
N GLU A 43 16.79 -5.89 -19.41
CA GLU A 43 16.40 -6.38 -18.09
C GLU A 43 16.60 -7.89 -18.03
N GLU A 44 17.38 -8.36 -17.05
CA GLU A 44 17.71 -9.77 -16.88
C GLU A 44 17.32 -10.24 -15.46
N SER A 45 16.74 -11.45 -15.35
CA SER A 45 16.44 -12.06 -14.05
C SER A 45 17.74 -12.53 -13.39
N SER A 46 18.05 -11.95 -12.24
CA SER A 46 19.21 -12.33 -11.41
C SER A 46 18.86 -13.46 -10.43
N TRP A 47 17.61 -13.50 -9.96
CA TRP A 47 17.09 -14.55 -9.09
C TRP A 47 15.57 -14.61 -9.14
N ARG A 48 15.01 -15.82 -9.17
CA ARG A 48 13.57 -16.06 -9.18
C ARG A 48 13.17 -17.02 -8.07
N GLY A 49 12.29 -16.56 -7.18
CA GLY A 49 11.65 -17.35 -6.12
C GLY A 49 10.22 -17.76 -6.47
N ARG A 50 9.46 -18.16 -5.44
CA ARG A 50 8.03 -18.50 -5.58
C ARG A 50 7.15 -17.27 -5.90
N ILE A 51 7.51 -16.11 -5.35
CA ILE A 51 6.72 -14.88 -5.42
C ILE A 51 7.49 -13.81 -6.20
N LEU A 52 8.77 -13.64 -5.91
CA LEU A 52 9.57 -12.53 -6.40
C LEU A 52 10.41 -12.96 -7.60
N ASP A 53 10.56 -12.05 -8.57
CA ASP A 53 11.55 -12.11 -9.64
C ASP A 53 12.46 -10.89 -9.49
N VAL A 54 13.68 -11.12 -8.98
CA VAL A 54 14.69 -10.06 -8.79
C VAL A 54 15.45 -9.90 -10.08
N ARG A 55 15.54 -8.69 -10.60
CA ARG A 55 16.10 -8.36 -11.89
C ARG A 55 17.13 -7.25 -11.79
N THR A 56 18.10 -7.28 -12.69
CA THR A 56 19.01 -6.16 -12.93
C THR A 56 18.67 -5.56 -14.29
N ALA A 57 18.36 -4.25 -14.31
CA ALA A 57 18.08 -3.50 -15.54
C ALA A 57 19.22 -2.57 -15.86
N GLU A 58 19.68 -2.53 -17.12
CA GLU A 58 20.48 -1.42 -17.64
C GLU A 58 19.52 -0.30 -18.07
N VAL A 59 19.74 0.90 -17.57
CA VAL A 59 18.91 2.07 -17.88
C VAL A 59 19.75 3.23 -18.42
N GLU A 60 19.12 4.00 -19.32
CA GLU A 60 19.63 5.28 -19.77
C GLU A 60 18.94 6.42 -19.01
N LEU A 61 19.73 7.21 -18.31
CA LEU A 61 19.26 8.38 -17.56
C LEU A 61 18.90 9.54 -18.51
N PRO A 62 18.13 10.54 -18.05
CA PRO A 62 17.75 11.71 -18.85
C PRO A 62 18.95 12.46 -19.48
N ASN A 63 20.11 12.42 -18.83
CA ASN A 63 21.34 13.04 -19.31
C ASN A 63 22.15 12.15 -20.28
N GLY A 64 21.59 11.02 -20.74
CA GLY A 64 22.21 10.06 -21.66
C GLY A 64 23.24 9.12 -21.03
N ARG A 65 23.53 9.23 -19.73
CA ARG A 65 24.41 8.28 -19.03
C ARG A 65 23.70 6.96 -18.79
N ARG A 66 24.46 5.86 -18.78
CA ARG A 66 23.94 4.53 -18.44
C ARG A 66 24.32 4.15 -17.02
N THR A 67 23.42 3.42 -16.38
CA THR A 67 23.60 2.85 -15.03
C THR A 67 22.75 1.59 -14.90
N THR A 68 22.81 0.93 -13.75
CA THR A 68 21.98 -0.22 -13.44
C THR A 68 20.95 0.09 -12.35
N ARG A 69 19.83 -0.65 -12.37
CA ARG A 69 18.81 -0.67 -11.33
C ARG A 69 18.53 -2.11 -10.92
N ASP A 70 18.43 -2.35 -9.62
CA ASP A 70 17.91 -3.61 -9.11
C ASP A 70 16.39 -3.47 -8.94
N LEU A 71 15.65 -4.39 -9.55
CA LEU A 71 14.19 -4.36 -9.59
C LEU A 71 13.63 -5.65 -9.01
N VAL A 72 12.50 -5.54 -8.34
CA VAL A 72 11.70 -6.69 -7.86
C VAL A 72 10.35 -6.66 -8.58
N ARG A 73 10.08 -7.72 -9.35
CA ARG A 73 8.78 -7.93 -10.00
C ARG A 73 7.87 -8.74 -9.10
N HIS A 74 6.68 -8.23 -8.85
CA HIS A 74 5.67 -8.80 -7.96
C HIS A 74 4.30 -8.86 -8.66
N PRO A 75 3.47 -9.89 -8.44
CA PRO A 75 2.15 -10.00 -9.10
C PRO A 75 1.16 -8.90 -8.68
N GLY A 76 1.43 -8.18 -7.59
CA GLY A 76 0.49 -7.28 -6.95
C GLY A 76 -0.35 -8.00 -5.90
N ALA A 77 -1.20 -7.24 -5.20
CA ALA A 77 -2.08 -7.75 -4.16
C ALA A 77 -3.38 -6.94 -4.08
N ALA A 78 -4.38 -7.51 -3.40
CA ALA A 78 -5.57 -6.78 -2.98
C ALA A 78 -5.74 -6.87 -1.47
N ALA A 79 -6.27 -5.80 -0.85
CA ALA A 79 -6.53 -5.71 0.58
C ALA A 79 -7.91 -5.13 0.86
N VAL A 80 -8.49 -5.44 2.01
CA VAL A 80 -9.86 -5.05 2.33
C VAL A 80 -9.97 -4.40 3.70
N VAL A 81 -10.43 -3.15 3.73
CA VAL A 81 -10.97 -2.52 4.93
C VAL A 81 -12.41 -2.98 5.09
N ALA A 82 -12.63 -4.03 5.88
CA ALA A 82 -13.94 -4.63 6.08
C ALA A 82 -14.59 -4.07 7.36
N LEU A 83 -15.65 -3.27 7.19
CA LEU A 83 -16.33 -2.56 8.27
C LEU A 83 -17.69 -3.19 8.58
N THR A 84 -17.89 -3.54 9.84
CA THR A 84 -19.19 -4.04 10.34
C THR A 84 -20.19 -2.90 10.54
N GLU A 85 -21.48 -3.24 10.65
CA GLU A 85 -22.55 -2.27 10.95
C GLU A 85 -22.36 -1.55 12.31
N THR A 86 -21.58 -2.16 13.21
CA THR A 86 -21.29 -1.59 14.54
C THR A 86 -20.00 -0.75 14.57
N GLY A 87 -19.42 -0.43 13.40
CA GLY A 87 -18.22 0.39 13.30
C GLY A 87 -16.93 -0.32 13.71
N LYS A 88 -16.92 -1.66 13.73
CA LYS A 88 -15.70 -2.46 13.95
C LYS A 88 -15.08 -2.84 12.63
N ILE A 89 -13.76 -2.81 12.58
CA ILE A 89 -12.97 -3.29 11.45
C ILE A 89 -12.52 -4.73 11.70
N VAL A 90 -12.53 -5.54 10.64
CA VAL A 90 -12.00 -6.90 10.62
C VAL A 90 -10.50 -6.83 10.41
N LEU A 91 -9.74 -7.41 11.33
CA LEU A 91 -8.28 -7.50 11.26
C LEU A 91 -7.85 -8.95 11.35
N VAL A 92 -6.69 -9.25 10.76
CA VAL A 92 -6.03 -10.54 10.88
C VAL A 92 -4.70 -10.37 11.62
N ARG A 93 -4.36 -11.38 12.42
CA ARG A 93 -3.06 -11.50 13.08
C ARG A 93 -2.30 -12.62 12.40
N GLN A 94 -1.16 -12.32 11.82
CA GLN A 94 -0.34 -13.28 11.08
C GLN A 94 1.13 -13.13 11.45
N TYR A 95 1.85 -14.26 11.54
CA TYR A 95 3.30 -14.23 11.73
C TYR A 95 4.00 -13.88 10.42
N ARG A 96 4.79 -12.81 10.43
CA ARG A 96 5.58 -12.38 9.28
C ARG A 96 7.05 -12.72 9.49
N THR A 97 7.51 -13.78 8.85
CA THR A 97 8.89 -14.31 8.97
C THR A 97 9.94 -13.23 8.69
N ALA A 98 9.68 -12.33 7.73
CA ALA A 98 10.61 -11.24 7.41
C ALA A 98 10.80 -10.24 8.56
N LEU A 99 9.80 -10.09 9.44
CA LEU A 99 9.83 -9.20 10.61
C LEU A 99 10.08 -9.96 11.92
N ASP A 100 10.08 -11.30 11.86
CA ASP A 100 10.24 -12.21 13.01
C ASP A 100 9.22 -11.93 14.13
N ARG A 101 7.97 -11.61 13.76
CA ARG A 101 6.90 -11.29 14.72
C ARG A 101 5.51 -11.43 14.12
N VAL A 102 4.51 -11.47 15.00
CA VAL A 102 3.10 -11.34 14.62
C VAL A 102 2.80 -9.87 14.31
N THR A 103 2.13 -9.62 13.19
CA THR A 103 1.59 -8.34 12.77
C THR A 103 0.07 -8.34 12.84
N VAL A 104 -0.53 -7.16 12.95
CA VAL A 104 -1.97 -6.93 12.88
C VAL A 104 -2.25 -6.19 11.59
N GLU A 105 -3.06 -6.77 10.72
CA GLU A 105 -3.23 -6.32 9.34
C GLU A 105 -4.70 -6.34 8.92
N ILE A 106 -5.05 -5.54 7.92
CA ILE A 106 -6.30 -5.77 7.17
C ILE A 106 -6.15 -7.01 6.30
N PRO A 107 -7.21 -7.81 6.07
CA PRO A 107 -7.18 -8.98 5.19
C PRO A 107 -6.63 -8.63 3.82
N ALA A 108 -5.71 -9.45 3.29
CA ALA A 108 -5.06 -9.19 2.02
C ALA A 108 -4.31 -10.40 1.48
N GLY A 109 -4.32 -10.55 0.16
CA GLY A 109 -3.51 -11.55 -0.51
C GLY A 109 -3.06 -11.16 -1.90
N LYS A 110 -2.22 -12.00 -2.49
CA LYS A 110 -1.63 -11.81 -3.81
C LYS A 110 -2.64 -12.07 -4.91
N LEU A 111 -2.50 -11.35 -6.01
CA LEU A 111 -3.23 -11.64 -7.22
C LEU A 111 -2.75 -12.96 -7.85
N ASP A 112 -3.69 -13.80 -8.21
CA ASP A 112 -3.43 -14.93 -9.10
C ASP A 112 -3.17 -14.45 -10.54
N PRO A 113 -2.50 -15.25 -11.39
CA PRO A 113 -2.23 -14.84 -12.75
C PRO A 113 -3.51 -14.48 -13.53
N GLY A 114 -3.69 -13.18 -13.83
CA GLY A 114 -4.83 -12.65 -14.57
C GLY A 114 -6.09 -12.43 -13.71
N GLU A 115 -5.99 -12.55 -12.40
CA GLU A 115 -7.09 -12.27 -11.48
C GLU A 115 -7.41 -10.76 -11.42
N ASP A 116 -8.69 -10.44 -11.42
CA ASP A 116 -9.15 -9.08 -11.18
C ASP A 116 -8.94 -8.71 -9.70
N PRO A 117 -8.36 -7.53 -9.38
CA PRO A 117 -8.09 -7.14 -7.99
C PRO A 117 -9.34 -7.10 -7.08
N LEU A 118 -10.51 -6.79 -7.63
CA LEU A 118 -11.76 -6.80 -6.85
C LEU A 118 -12.16 -8.23 -6.47
N GLU A 119 -11.99 -9.19 -7.38
CA GLU A 119 -12.29 -10.60 -7.11
C GLU A 119 -11.28 -11.20 -6.12
N CYS A 120 -9.99 -10.86 -6.25
CA CYS A 120 -8.98 -11.18 -5.25
C CYS A 120 -9.38 -10.65 -3.86
N ALA A 121 -9.77 -9.38 -3.76
CA ALA A 121 -10.20 -8.79 -2.50
C ALA A 121 -11.39 -9.54 -1.85
N ARG A 122 -12.36 -10.00 -2.67
CA ARG A 122 -13.50 -10.80 -2.19
C ARG A 122 -13.07 -12.18 -1.70
N ARG A 123 -12.20 -12.84 -2.47
CA ARG A 123 -11.67 -14.16 -2.17
C ARG A 123 -10.90 -14.14 -0.86
N GLU A 124 -9.91 -13.25 -0.75
CA GLU A 124 -9.04 -13.15 0.44
C GLU A 124 -9.82 -12.79 1.71
N LEU A 125 -10.75 -11.83 1.63
CA LEU A 125 -11.61 -11.52 2.78
C LEU A 125 -12.37 -12.76 3.28
N ARG A 126 -12.91 -13.56 2.37
CA ARG A 126 -13.65 -14.77 2.72
C ARG A 126 -12.73 -15.87 3.26
N GLU A 127 -11.60 -16.14 2.60
CA GLU A 127 -10.68 -17.21 2.96
C GLU A 127 -10.06 -16.97 4.34
N GLU A 128 -9.49 -15.78 4.58
CA GLU A 128 -8.83 -15.46 5.84
C GLU A 128 -9.81 -15.25 7.00
N THR A 129 -10.99 -14.66 6.75
CA THR A 129 -11.86 -14.17 7.83
C THR A 129 -13.24 -14.82 7.89
N GLY A 130 -13.68 -15.47 6.83
CA GLY A 130 -15.04 -16.01 6.70
C GLY A 130 -16.11 -14.96 6.42
N PHE A 131 -15.76 -13.68 6.27
CA PHE A 131 -16.70 -12.64 5.93
C PHE A 131 -16.86 -12.47 4.42
N VAL A 132 -18.12 -12.30 4.00
CA VAL A 132 -18.49 -11.99 2.61
C VAL A 132 -19.16 -10.62 2.59
N PRO A 133 -18.71 -9.68 1.71
CA PRO A 133 -19.25 -8.34 1.67
C PRO A 133 -20.54 -8.28 0.85
N GLY A 134 -21.58 -7.65 1.39
CA GLY A 134 -22.77 -7.25 0.61
C GLY A 134 -22.47 -6.07 -0.32
N ARG A 135 -21.51 -5.22 0.07
CA ARG A 135 -21.02 -4.12 -0.76
C ARG A 135 -19.52 -4.03 -0.63
N ILE A 136 -18.83 -3.87 -1.78
CA ILE A 136 -17.39 -3.61 -1.83
C ILE A 136 -17.12 -2.51 -2.88
N SER A 137 -16.23 -1.59 -2.57
CA SER A 137 -15.87 -0.47 -3.45
C SER A 137 -14.38 -0.19 -3.35
N TYR A 138 -13.80 0.24 -4.48
CA TYR A 138 -12.41 0.67 -4.50
C TYR A 138 -12.18 1.86 -3.57
N LEU A 139 -11.09 1.82 -2.81
CA LEU A 139 -10.69 2.86 -1.88
C LEU A 139 -9.46 3.62 -2.39
N THR A 140 -8.36 2.91 -2.61
CA THR A 140 -7.10 3.47 -3.12
C THR A 140 -6.17 2.35 -3.61
N THR A 141 -5.04 2.74 -4.20
CA THR A 141 -3.92 1.84 -4.51
C THR A 141 -2.64 2.43 -3.93
N ILE A 142 -1.80 1.58 -3.38
CA ILE A 142 -0.47 1.96 -2.88
C ILE A 142 0.63 1.20 -3.61
N ALA A 143 1.75 1.87 -3.84
CA ALA A 143 3.02 1.25 -4.22
C ALA A 143 3.84 1.03 -2.94
N THR A 144 4.21 -0.22 -2.64
CA THR A 144 4.83 -0.57 -1.35
C THR A 144 6.27 -0.10 -1.23
N SER A 145 7.01 -0.15 -2.33
CA SER A 145 8.44 0.20 -2.36
C SER A 145 8.85 0.68 -3.75
N CYS A 146 8.23 1.78 -4.23
CA CYS A 146 8.35 2.30 -5.59
C CYS A 146 9.80 2.56 -6.07
N GLY A 147 10.78 2.61 -5.17
CA GLY A 147 12.19 2.77 -5.52
C GLY A 147 12.84 1.54 -6.16
N PHE A 148 12.28 0.34 -5.94
CA PHE A 148 12.86 -0.90 -6.47
C PHE A 148 11.85 -2.03 -6.73
N CYS A 149 10.60 -1.91 -6.27
CA CYS A 149 9.57 -2.94 -6.41
C CYS A 149 8.35 -2.36 -7.11
N ASP A 150 7.78 -3.12 -8.04
CA ASP A 150 6.56 -2.76 -8.77
C ASP A 150 5.28 -3.29 -8.10
N GLU A 151 5.36 -3.75 -6.85
CA GLU A 151 4.18 -4.19 -6.12
C GLU A 151 3.18 -3.05 -5.92
N LEU A 152 1.99 -3.25 -6.46
CA LEU A 152 0.81 -2.44 -6.17
C LEU A 152 -0.16 -3.24 -5.30
N ILE A 153 -0.67 -2.62 -4.23
CA ILE A 153 -1.75 -3.18 -3.42
C ILE A 153 -3.01 -2.35 -3.65
N HIS A 154 -4.04 -2.99 -4.23
CA HIS A 154 -5.35 -2.39 -4.43
C HIS A 154 -6.19 -2.53 -3.16
N ILE A 155 -6.52 -1.43 -2.51
CA ILE A 155 -7.28 -1.43 -1.25
C ILE A 155 -8.74 -1.13 -1.54
N TYR A 156 -9.62 -1.98 -1.01
CA TYR A 156 -11.07 -1.87 -1.12
C TYR A 156 -11.69 -1.64 0.24
N MET A 157 -12.86 -1.00 0.27
CA MET A 157 -13.72 -0.91 1.45
C MET A 157 -14.91 -1.86 1.28
N ALA A 158 -15.14 -2.72 2.28
CA ALA A 158 -16.26 -3.67 2.32
C ALA A 158 -17.20 -3.37 3.47
N THR A 159 -18.50 -3.43 3.21
CA THR A 159 -19.58 -3.21 4.19
C THR A 159 -20.72 -4.20 4.00
N ASN A 160 -21.70 -4.20 4.91
CA ASN A 160 -22.79 -5.16 4.93
C ASN A 160 -22.26 -6.59 4.96
N LEU A 161 -21.37 -6.85 5.92
CA LEU A 161 -20.67 -8.12 6.06
C LEU A 161 -21.62 -9.19 6.60
N HIS A 162 -21.56 -10.38 6.02
CA HIS A 162 -22.17 -11.59 6.57
C HIS A 162 -21.12 -12.68 6.70
N PHE A 163 -21.27 -13.53 7.70
CA PHE A 163 -20.33 -14.62 7.97
C PHE A 163 -20.77 -15.90 7.25
N ASP A 164 -19.87 -16.48 6.45
CA ASP A 164 -20.11 -17.70 5.64
C ASP A 164 -19.11 -18.83 5.98
N GLY A 165 -18.25 -18.61 6.98
CA GLY A 165 -17.20 -19.55 7.39
C GLY A 165 -15.86 -19.25 6.72
N ALA A 166 -14.80 -19.25 7.53
CA ALA A 166 -13.43 -19.10 7.05
C ALA A 166 -12.93 -20.42 6.42
N ASN A 167 -12.09 -20.31 5.40
CA ASN A 167 -11.41 -21.43 4.77
C ASN A 167 -10.01 -20.98 4.31
N PRO A 168 -9.12 -20.67 5.27
CA PRO A 168 -7.76 -20.27 4.94
C PRO A 168 -7.00 -21.41 4.25
N ASP A 169 -5.96 -21.06 3.51
CA ASP A 169 -5.06 -22.03 2.90
C ASP A 169 -4.38 -22.90 3.97
N GLU A 170 -3.95 -24.12 3.63
CA GLU A 170 -3.39 -25.09 4.59
C GLU A 170 -2.13 -24.59 5.29
N ASP A 171 -1.39 -23.66 4.68
CA ASP A 171 -0.17 -23.03 5.21
C ASP A 171 -0.41 -21.61 5.79
N GLU A 172 -1.67 -21.16 5.87
CA GLU A 172 -2.05 -19.86 6.44
C GLU A 172 -2.65 -20.01 7.86
N PHE A 173 -1.91 -19.49 8.84
CA PHE A 173 -2.33 -19.46 10.25
C PHE A 173 -2.66 -18.03 10.65
N VAL A 174 -3.93 -17.69 10.65
CA VAL A 174 -4.43 -16.36 10.98
C VAL A 174 -5.43 -16.41 12.15
N ASN A 175 -5.39 -15.38 13.00
CA ASN A 175 -6.45 -15.10 13.97
C ASN A 175 -7.21 -13.86 13.54
N VAL A 176 -8.53 -13.87 13.68
CA VAL A 176 -9.39 -12.75 13.27
C VAL A 176 -9.82 -11.95 14.49
N ASP A 177 -9.58 -10.64 14.46
CA ASP A 177 -10.01 -9.68 15.47
C ASP A 177 -11.07 -8.72 14.91
N LEU A 178 -12.00 -8.30 15.76
CA LEU A 178 -12.99 -7.25 15.48
C LEU A 178 -12.75 -6.06 16.41
N VAL A 179 -12.13 -5.02 15.90
CA VAL A 179 -11.67 -3.86 16.68
C VAL A 179 -12.44 -2.60 16.25
N PRO A 180 -12.85 -1.71 17.15
CA PRO A 180 -13.40 -0.41 16.77
C PRO A 180 -12.44 0.33 15.83
N LEU A 181 -12.95 0.96 14.76
CA LEU A 181 -12.10 1.70 13.83
C LEU A 181 -11.30 2.78 14.54
N SER A 182 -11.91 3.48 15.52
CA SER A 182 -11.22 4.50 16.33
C SER A 182 -10.01 3.95 17.09
N GLU A 183 -10.11 2.74 17.64
CA GLU A 183 -8.99 2.09 18.35
C GLU A 183 -7.85 1.72 17.39
N LEU A 184 -8.19 1.27 16.17
CA LEU A 184 -7.18 1.04 15.14
C LEU A 184 -6.50 2.35 14.72
N ILE A 185 -7.24 3.44 14.55
CA ILE A 185 -6.68 4.77 14.25
C ILE A 185 -5.72 5.23 15.35
N ASP A 186 -6.12 5.12 16.62
CA ASP A 186 -5.25 5.45 17.74
C ASP A 186 -3.96 4.61 17.71
N ALA A 187 -4.06 3.31 17.45
CA ALA A 187 -2.90 2.42 17.35
C ALA A 187 -1.98 2.76 16.17
N VAL A 188 -2.54 3.21 15.04
CA VAL A 188 -1.76 3.72 13.88
C VAL A 188 -1.01 5.00 14.26
N LEU A 189 -1.69 5.97 14.87
CA LEU A 189 -1.10 7.25 15.26
C LEU A 189 -0.05 7.09 16.36
N ASP A 190 -0.20 6.11 17.24
CA ASP A 190 0.78 5.72 18.25
C ASP A 190 1.99 4.94 17.69
N GLY A 191 1.99 4.62 16.38
CA GLY A 191 3.05 3.82 15.75
C GLY A 191 3.07 2.34 16.14
N LYS A 192 1.95 1.81 16.66
CA LYS A 192 1.81 0.39 17.03
C LYS A 192 1.45 -0.51 15.85
N ILE A 193 0.87 0.07 14.81
CA ILE A 193 0.56 -0.59 13.53
C ILE A 193 1.54 -0.05 12.49
N GLU A 194 2.35 -0.94 11.91
CA GLU A 194 3.42 -0.57 10.98
C GLU A 194 3.17 -1.10 9.56
N ASP A 195 2.19 -1.98 9.40
CA ASP A 195 1.84 -2.53 8.09
C ASP A 195 1.23 -1.45 7.18
N ALA A 196 1.90 -1.14 6.07
CA ALA A 196 1.58 0.00 5.21
C ALA A 196 0.14 -0.03 4.68
N LYS A 197 -0.35 -1.19 4.22
CA LYS A 197 -1.72 -1.31 3.70
C LYS A 197 -2.77 -1.06 4.77
N THR A 198 -2.51 -1.50 6.00
CA THR A 198 -3.40 -1.30 7.16
C THR A 198 -3.42 0.16 7.57
N VAL A 199 -2.24 0.79 7.68
CA VAL A 199 -2.12 2.23 7.99
C VAL A 199 -2.89 3.07 6.97
N VAL A 200 -2.62 2.88 5.68
CA VAL A 200 -3.27 3.66 4.61
C VAL A 200 -4.77 3.35 4.54
N GLY A 201 -5.16 2.08 4.61
CA GLY A 201 -6.56 1.66 4.55
C GLY A 201 -7.38 2.24 5.70
N ALA A 202 -6.87 2.18 6.93
CA ALA A 202 -7.53 2.72 8.12
C ALA A 202 -7.71 4.24 8.03
N LEU A 203 -6.64 4.98 7.74
CA LEU A 203 -6.67 6.44 7.64
C LEU A 203 -7.56 6.92 6.48
N ALA A 204 -7.55 6.24 5.33
CA ALA A 204 -8.42 6.58 4.20
C ALA A 204 -9.89 6.33 4.53
N CYS A 205 -10.21 5.22 5.21
CA CYS A 205 -11.56 4.92 5.68
C CYS A 205 -12.07 5.98 6.66
N ASP A 206 -11.26 6.36 7.63
CA ASP A 206 -11.57 7.40 8.61
C ASP A 206 -11.81 8.75 7.93
N ALA A 207 -10.92 9.17 7.04
CA ALA A 207 -11.03 10.42 6.29
C ALA A 207 -12.31 10.51 5.44
N ILE A 208 -12.76 9.40 4.84
CA ILE A 208 -14.03 9.35 4.08
C ILE A 208 -15.22 9.45 5.04
N SER A 209 -15.17 8.75 6.18
CA SER A 209 -16.26 8.76 7.17
C SER A 209 -16.50 10.16 7.77
N HIS A 210 -15.46 10.99 7.83
CA HIS A 210 -15.57 12.37 8.31
C HIS A 210 -15.94 13.40 7.22
N ARG A 211 -15.99 12.99 5.93
CA ARG A 211 -16.41 13.86 4.82
C ARG A 211 -17.86 13.68 4.41
N LEU A 212 -18.51 12.65 4.93
CA LEU A 212 -19.92 12.30 4.70
C LEU A 212 -20.79 12.82 5.85
#